data_0e9aa3358c4ac19104463e3dd1c4d128
#
_entry.id   0e9aa3358c4ac19104463e3dd1c4d128
#
_cell.length_a   1.000
_cell.length_b   1.000
_cell.length_c   1.000
_cell.angle_alpha   90.00
_cell.angle_beta   90.00
_cell.angle_gamma   90.00
#
_symmetry.space_group_name_H-M   'P 1'
#
loop_
_entity.id
_entity.type
_entity.pdbx_description
1 polymer ?
#
loop_
_entity_poly.entity_id
_entity_poly.type
_entity_poly.pdbx_seq_one_letter_code
_entity_poly.pdbx_strand_id
1 'polypeptide(L)'
;MDIKPKILPLPNGPYYLINDMQPKVVYNLQNFKGEPLSTTVGTALCRCGGSKNKPFCDGTHNVIRFSSANKTLENDDIKKIVIKDKRRDYPGKEITVHDNRKICSHAAECVNNLSSVFKLGSRPWINPDASKMNDIVEVVRRCPSGALSYSIDGVEYRDPEEQRNPTVTVLKNGPYHITGGIELIGENIQFGEGASKEHYTLCRCGATENKPFCDGAHKSSNFNDG
;
A
#
# COMPACT_ATOMS: atom_id res chain seq x y z
N MET A 1 21.09 -1.86 16.95
CA MET A 1 19.69 -1.80 16.47
C MET A 1 19.67 -0.92 15.25
N ASP A 2 19.30 -1.45 14.09
CA ASP A 2 19.18 -0.63 12.89
C ASP A 2 17.99 0.30 13.03
N ILE A 3 18.25 1.60 13.03
CA ILE A 3 17.21 2.60 13.12
C ILE A 3 16.52 2.69 11.77
N LYS A 4 15.28 2.22 11.68
CA LYS A 4 14.47 2.27 10.46
C LYS A 4 13.86 3.66 10.26
N PRO A 5 13.77 4.16 9.01
CA PRO A 5 13.01 5.37 8.72
C PRO A 5 11.54 5.19 9.05
N LYS A 6 10.86 6.29 9.36
CA LYS A 6 9.47 6.27 9.83
C LYS A 6 8.59 7.23 9.05
N ILE A 7 7.33 6.84 8.88
CA ILE A 7 6.25 7.70 8.36
C ILE A 7 5.21 7.88 9.44
N LEU A 8 4.87 9.12 9.76
CA LEU A 8 3.82 9.48 10.70
C LEU A 8 2.66 10.17 9.97
N PRO A 9 1.50 9.52 9.84
CA PRO A 9 0.28 10.17 9.37
C PRO A 9 -0.23 11.14 10.45
N LEU A 10 -0.11 12.44 10.21
CA LEU A 10 -0.62 13.43 11.17
C LEU A 10 -2.15 13.45 11.20
N PRO A 11 -2.79 13.63 12.38
CA PRO A 11 -4.23 13.77 12.48
C PRO A 11 -4.74 14.89 11.55
N ASN A 12 -5.68 14.56 10.66
CA ASN A 12 -6.26 15.47 9.65
C ASN A 12 -5.22 16.22 8.78
N GLY A 13 -4.01 15.67 8.68
CA GLY A 13 -2.85 16.29 8.07
C GLY A 13 -2.11 15.38 7.09
N PRO A 14 -0.90 15.80 6.69
CA PRO A 14 -0.03 15.08 5.77
C PRO A 14 0.57 13.82 6.39
N TYR A 15 1.30 13.06 5.56
CA TYR A 15 2.31 12.12 6.04
C TYR A 15 3.61 12.86 6.31
N TYR A 16 4.13 12.73 7.52
CA TYR A 16 5.41 13.29 7.90
C TYR A 16 6.50 12.22 7.81
N LEU A 17 7.52 12.47 7.00
CA LEU A 17 8.67 11.57 6.88
C LEU A 17 9.71 11.97 7.93
N ILE A 18 9.97 11.07 8.89
CA ILE A 18 10.90 11.31 9.98
C ILE A 18 12.30 10.87 9.56
N ASN A 19 13.21 11.83 9.46
CA ASN A 19 14.63 11.62 9.13
C ASN A 19 15.60 12.44 10.01
N ASP A 20 15.09 12.96 11.12
CA ASP A 20 15.81 13.88 12.02
C ASP A 20 16.60 13.17 13.13
N MET A 21 16.59 11.84 13.13
CA MET A 21 17.33 11.06 14.12
C MET A 21 18.83 10.97 13.79
N GLN A 22 19.67 11.01 14.80
CA GLN A 22 21.11 10.74 14.66
C GLN A 22 21.40 9.30 15.13
N PRO A 23 22.09 8.46 14.35
CA PRO A 23 22.61 8.74 13.00
C PRO A 23 21.48 8.94 11.97
N LYS A 24 21.76 9.77 10.96
CA LYS A 24 20.76 10.11 9.92
C LYS A 24 20.24 8.86 9.23
N VAL A 25 18.94 8.62 9.39
CA VAL A 25 18.25 7.53 8.69
C VAL A 25 17.92 7.99 7.28
N VAL A 26 18.39 7.24 6.30
CA VAL A 26 18.23 7.60 4.88
C VAL A 26 17.07 6.81 4.29
N TYR A 27 16.16 7.50 3.63
CA TYR A 27 15.18 6.92 2.72
C TYR A 27 15.25 7.64 1.36
N ASN A 28 14.88 6.95 0.31
CA ASN A 28 14.75 7.55 -1.01
C ASN A 28 13.31 8.04 -1.21
N LEU A 29 13.15 9.27 -1.70
CA LEU A 29 11.88 9.77 -2.22
C LEU A 29 12.04 9.97 -3.72
N GLN A 30 11.20 9.32 -4.51
CA GLN A 30 11.30 9.35 -5.98
C GLN A 30 9.92 9.39 -6.64
N ASN A 31 9.88 9.82 -7.90
CA ASN A 31 8.69 9.71 -8.72
C ASN A 31 8.56 8.29 -9.34
N PHE A 32 7.50 8.07 -10.09
CA PHE A 32 7.22 6.76 -10.73
C PHE A 32 8.24 6.34 -11.81
N LYS A 33 9.12 7.25 -12.25
CA LYS A 33 10.24 6.96 -13.17
C LYS A 33 11.53 6.63 -12.43
N GLY A 34 11.53 6.67 -11.09
CA GLY A 34 12.73 6.49 -10.27
C GLY A 34 13.59 7.76 -10.13
N GLU A 35 13.13 8.91 -10.63
CA GLU A 35 13.84 10.17 -10.50
C GLU A 35 13.71 10.71 -9.07
N PRO A 36 14.81 11.08 -8.41
CA PRO A 36 14.78 11.55 -7.03
C PRO A 36 14.03 12.89 -6.90
N LEU A 37 13.24 12.98 -5.84
CA LEU A 37 12.57 14.21 -5.44
C LEU A 37 13.33 14.84 -4.26
N SER A 38 13.52 16.16 -4.30
CA SER A 38 14.22 16.88 -3.24
C SER A 38 13.46 16.77 -1.92
N THR A 39 14.18 16.38 -0.86
CA THR A 39 13.65 16.32 0.50
C THR A 39 14.38 17.34 1.38
N THR A 40 13.63 17.97 2.27
CA THR A 40 14.16 18.77 3.39
C THR A 40 14.01 17.99 4.69
N VAL A 41 14.64 18.47 5.76
CA VAL A 41 14.34 17.99 7.11
C VAL A 41 12.84 18.18 7.35
N GLY A 42 12.13 17.12 7.74
CA GLY A 42 10.71 17.20 8.00
C GLY A 42 9.82 17.25 6.76
N THR A 43 10.13 16.44 5.75
CA THR A 43 9.31 16.35 4.52
C THR A 43 7.88 15.92 4.82
N ALA A 44 6.91 16.74 4.43
CA ALA A 44 5.49 16.49 4.56
C ALA A 44 4.86 16.17 3.20
N LEU A 45 4.26 14.98 3.06
CA LEU A 45 3.61 14.52 1.83
C LEU A 45 2.10 14.69 1.89
N CYS A 46 1.51 15.13 0.79
CA CYS A 46 0.07 15.34 0.66
C CYS A 46 -0.72 14.04 0.88
N ARG A 47 -1.73 14.09 1.75
CA ARG A 47 -2.62 12.97 2.06
C ARG A 47 -4.06 13.24 1.65
N CYS A 48 -4.43 14.51 1.50
CA CYS A 48 -5.80 14.96 1.25
C CYS A 48 -6.18 15.02 -0.24
N GLY A 49 -5.19 14.91 -1.14
CA GLY A 49 -5.38 15.01 -2.58
C GLY A 49 -5.52 16.44 -3.13
N GLY A 50 -5.71 17.45 -2.27
CA GLY A 50 -6.00 18.82 -2.66
C GLY A 50 -4.77 19.72 -2.87
N SER A 51 -3.57 19.32 -2.48
CA SER A 51 -2.36 20.12 -2.64
C SER A 51 -2.13 20.54 -4.10
N LYS A 52 -1.72 21.78 -4.30
CA LYS A 52 -1.27 22.32 -5.60
C LYS A 52 0.23 22.06 -5.85
N ASN A 53 0.96 21.62 -4.83
CA ASN A 53 2.39 21.32 -4.87
C ASN A 53 2.67 19.81 -4.67
N LYS A 54 1.87 18.95 -5.30
CA LYS A 54 2.03 17.49 -5.15
C LYS A 54 3.42 17.03 -5.60
N PRO A 55 4.05 16.08 -4.90
CA PRO A 55 3.50 15.28 -3.82
C PRO A 55 3.55 15.94 -2.43
N PHE A 56 4.08 17.15 -2.30
CA PHE A 56 4.29 17.82 -1.02
C PHE A 56 3.00 18.45 -0.49
N CYS A 57 2.92 18.58 0.83
CA CYS A 57 1.83 19.26 1.50
C CYS A 57 2.01 20.79 1.39
N ASP A 58 0.96 21.49 1.05
CA ASP A 58 0.89 22.96 0.99
C ASP A 58 -0.10 23.58 1.99
N GLY A 59 -0.65 22.78 2.91
CA GLY A 59 -1.64 23.24 3.89
C GLY A 59 -3.09 23.18 3.40
N THR A 60 -3.35 22.83 2.15
CA THR A 60 -4.72 22.74 1.58
C THR A 60 -5.66 21.84 2.40
N HIS A 61 -5.12 20.81 3.09
CA HIS A 61 -5.91 19.93 3.96
C HIS A 61 -6.74 20.71 5.01
N ASN A 62 -6.24 21.83 5.52
CA ASN A 62 -6.96 22.68 6.46
C ASN A 62 -8.15 23.40 5.78
N VAL A 63 -7.94 23.89 4.56
CA VAL A 63 -8.95 24.64 3.79
C VAL A 63 -10.12 23.72 3.41
N ILE A 64 -9.82 22.50 2.92
CA ILE A 64 -10.85 21.54 2.52
C ILE A 64 -11.41 20.71 3.68
N ARG A 65 -10.95 20.98 4.92
CA ARG A 65 -11.33 20.26 6.13
C ARG A 65 -11.17 18.75 5.99
N PHE A 66 -9.99 18.33 5.51
CA PHE A 66 -9.69 16.91 5.35
C PHE A 66 -9.79 16.17 6.68
N SER A 67 -10.52 15.05 6.68
CA SER A 67 -10.60 14.15 7.84
C SER A 67 -9.75 12.89 7.60
N SER A 68 -8.86 12.60 8.54
CA SER A 68 -8.09 11.35 8.54
C SER A 68 -8.80 10.19 9.22
N ALA A 69 -9.94 10.43 9.85
CA ALA A 69 -10.75 9.38 10.44
C ALA A 69 -11.34 8.46 9.35
N ASN A 70 -11.32 7.16 9.61
CA ASN A 70 -12.19 6.25 8.90
C ASN A 70 -13.62 6.54 9.35
N LYS A 71 -14.62 6.34 8.48
CA LYS A 71 -16.03 6.54 8.86
C LYS A 71 -16.30 5.77 10.15
N THR A 72 -16.92 6.43 11.12
CA THR A 72 -17.40 5.77 12.34
C THR A 72 -18.42 4.72 11.92
N LEU A 73 -18.17 3.49 12.28
CA LEU A 73 -18.99 2.36 11.88
C LEU A 73 -19.97 2.09 13.01
N GLU A 74 -21.24 2.00 12.68
CA GLU A 74 -22.23 1.42 13.57
C GLU A 74 -21.96 -0.08 13.76
N ASN A 75 -22.45 -0.68 14.85
CA ASN A 75 -22.11 -2.05 15.24
C ASN A 75 -22.33 -3.11 14.14
N ASP A 76 -23.28 -2.90 13.21
CA ASP A 76 -23.51 -3.78 12.07
C ASP A 76 -22.47 -3.63 10.95
N ASP A 77 -21.83 -2.47 10.86
CA ASP A 77 -20.75 -2.21 9.90
C ASP A 77 -19.43 -2.77 10.38
N ILE A 78 -19.20 -2.87 11.70
CA ILE A 78 -18.01 -3.49 12.28
C ILE A 78 -17.95 -4.98 11.88
N LYS A 79 -19.07 -5.70 11.91
CA LYS A 79 -19.13 -7.09 11.45
C LYS A 79 -18.81 -7.23 9.95
N LYS A 80 -19.31 -6.32 9.11
CA LYS A 80 -19.02 -6.31 7.66
C LYS A 80 -17.57 -6.01 7.34
N ILE A 81 -16.88 -5.19 8.16
CA ILE A 81 -15.46 -4.85 7.97
C ILE A 81 -14.56 -5.99 8.39
N VAL A 82 -14.83 -6.65 9.50
CA VAL A 82 -14.11 -7.86 9.90
C VAL A 82 -14.20 -8.93 8.79
N ILE A 83 -15.37 -9.06 8.15
CA ILE A 83 -15.56 -9.97 7.01
C ILE A 83 -14.79 -9.51 5.78
N LYS A 84 -14.69 -8.20 5.51
CA LYS A 84 -13.95 -7.64 4.37
C LYS A 84 -12.44 -7.73 4.52
N ASP A 85 -11.91 -7.72 5.75
CA ASP A 85 -10.47 -7.81 6.03
C ASP A 85 -9.97 -9.27 6.10
N LYS A 86 -10.79 -10.21 5.73
CA LYS A 86 -10.39 -11.61 5.75
C LYS A 86 -9.54 -11.95 4.55
N ARG A 87 -8.34 -12.44 4.81
CA ARG A 87 -7.49 -13.07 3.81
C ARG A 87 -8.20 -14.34 3.28
N ARG A 88 -8.10 -14.54 1.98
CA ARG A 88 -8.61 -15.75 1.30
C ARG A 88 -7.44 -16.51 0.72
N ASP A 89 -7.53 -17.84 0.85
CA ASP A 89 -6.54 -18.76 0.32
C ASP A 89 -7.09 -19.43 -0.93
N TYR A 90 -6.23 -19.53 -1.94
CA TYR A 90 -6.51 -20.17 -3.22
C TYR A 90 -5.48 -21.28 -3.42
N PRO A 91 -5.82 -22.53 -2.97
CA PRO A 91 -4.90 -23.65 -3.08
C PRO A 91 -4.77 -24.12 -4.53
N GLY A 92 -3.54 -24.39 -4.94
CA GLY A 92 -3.17 -25.11 -6.15
C GLY A 92 -2.35 -26.34 -5.80
N LYS A 93 -1.86 -27.07 -6.82
CA LYS A 93 -1.11 -28.33 -6.62
C LYS A 93 0.28 -28.08 -6.03
N GLU A 94 0.95 -27.00 -6.44
CA GLU A 94 2.33 -26.69 -6.04
C GLU A 94 2.43 -25.44 -5.16
N ILE A 95 1.44 -24.55 -5.24
CA ILE A 95 1.45 -23.24 -4.60
C ILE A 95 0.05 -22.86 -4.14
N THR A 96 -0.06 -22.27 -2.95
CA THR A 96 -1.27 -21.58 -2.49
C THR A 96 -1.07 -20.08 -2.61
N VAL A 97 -1.97 -19.38 -3.30
CA VAL A 97 -1.96 -17.91 -3.35
C VAL A 97 -2.91 -17.36 -2.31
N HIS A 98 -2.45 -16.37 -1.55
CA HIS A 98 -3.24 -15.66 -0.55
C HIS A 98 -3.59 -14.26 -1.04
N ASP A 99 -4.82 -13.80 -0.78
CA ASP A 99 -5.32 -12.48 -1.20
C ASP A 99 -6.11 -11.80 -0.08
N ASN A 100 -5.74 -10.56 0.25
CA ASN A 100 -6.56 -9.69 1.08
C ASN A 100 -6.99 -8.45 0.29
N ARG A 101 -8.25 -8.46 -0.17
CA ARG A 101 -8.79 -7.38 -1.01
C ARG A 101 -8.93 -6.04 -0.30
N LYS A 102 -8.98 -6.00 1.03
CA LYS A 102 -9.09 -4.74 1.79
C LYS A 102 -7.87 -3.84 1.62
N ILE A 103 -6.69 -4.46 1.50
CA ILE A 103 -5.42 -3.72 1.34
C ILE A 103 -4.95 -3.64 -0.12
N CYS A 104 -5.75 -4.14 -1.05
CA CYS A 104 -5.43 -4.08 -2.48
C CYS A 104 -5.55 -2.66 -3.02
N SER A 105 -4.47 -2.08 -3.51
CA SER A 105 -4.45 -0.75 -4.15
C SER A 105 -4.99 -0.74 -5.58
N HIS A 106 -5.43 -1.90 -6.09
CA HIS A 106 -5.92 -2.08 -7.46
C HIS A 106 -4.92 -1.63 -8.55
N ALA A 107 -3.62 -1.83 -8.33
CA ALA A 107 -2.56 -1.51 -9.29
C ALA A 107 -2.66 -2.32 -10.59
N ALA A 108 -3.41 -3.42 -10.56
CA ALA A 108 -3.64 -4.34 -11.68
C ALA A 108 -2.40 -5.15 -12.13
N GLU A 109 -1.30 -5.13 -11.38
CA GLU A 109 -0.09 -5.89 -11.70
C GLU A 109 -0.38 -7.38 -11.91
N CYS A 110 -1.21 -7.98 -11.05
CA CYS A 110 -1.56 -9.40 -11.15
C CYS A 110 -2.35 -9.72 -12.41
N VAL A 111 -3.40 -8.97 -12.71
CA VAL A 111 -4.29 -9.25 -13.85
C VAL A 111 -3.67 -8.90 -15.20
N ASN A 112 -2.80 -7.89 -15.25
CA ASN A 112 -2.14 -7.47 -16.49
C ASN A 112 -0.96 -8.39 -16.86
N ASN A 113 -0.26 -8.96 -15.87
CA ASN A 113 0.94 -9.76 -16.12
C ASN A 113 0.67 -11.28 -16.11
N LEU A 114 -0.43 -11.75 -15.49
CA LEU A 114 -0.76 -13.19 -15.48
C LEU A 114 -2.28 -13.42 -15.43
N SER A 115 -2.97 -13.03 -16.48
CA SER A 115 -4.44 -13.10 -16.61
C SER A 115 -4.98 -14.55 -16.67
N SER A 116 -4.15 -15.55 -16.95
CA SER A 116 -4.51 -16.96 -16.83
C SER A 116 -4.83 -17.37 -15.40
N VAL A 117 -4.04 -16.86 -14.44
CA VAL A 117 -4.19 -17.14 -12.99
C VAL A 117 -5.13 -16.14 -12.33
N PHE A 118 -4.98 -14.83 -12.61
CA PHE A 118 -5.72 -13.74 -11.97
C PHE A 118 -6.82 -13.22 -12.91
N LYS A 119 -8.01 -13.81 -12.84
CA LYS A 119 -9.08 -13.55 -13.80
C LYS A 119 -10.24 -12.78 -13.18
N LEU A 120 -10.33 -11.48 -13.48
CA LEU A 120 -11.45 -10.66 -13.02
C LEU A 120 -12.79 -11.21 -13.56
N GLY A 121 -13.82 -11.18 -12.70
CA GLY A 121 -15.15 -11.68 -13.03
C GLY A 121 -15.33 -13.19 -12.92
N SER A 122 -14.26 -13.97 -12.72
CA SER A 122 -14.34 -15.41 -12.45
C SER A 122 -14.49 -15.70 -10.96
N ARG A 123 -15.00 -16.90 -10.65
CA ARG A 123 -15.05 -17.42 -9.27
C ARG A 123 -14.64 -18.90 -9.28
N PRO A 124 -13.52 -19.27 -8.67
CA PRO A 124 -12.55 -18.37 -8.01
C PRO A 124 -11.87 -17.41 -9.01
N TRP A 125 -11.45 -16.20 -8.55
CA TRP A 125 -10.78 -15.23 -9.40
C TRP A 125 -9.27 -15.47 -9.50
N ILE A 126 -8.71 -16.29 -8.60
CA ILE A 126 -7.34 -16.81 -8.65
C ILE A 126 -7.42 -18.31 -8.86
N ASN A 127 -6.73 -18.80 -9.89
CA ASN A 127 -6.52 -20.21 -10.16
C ASN A 127 -5.02 -20.51 -10.25
N PRO A 128 -4.36 -20.97 -9.18
CA PRO A 128 -2.91 -21.20 -9.19
C PRO A 128 -2.47 -22.32 -10.15
N ASP A 129 -3.37 -23.25 -10.52
CA ASP A 129 -3.05 -24.33 -11.44
C ASP A 129 -3.04 -23.89 -12.92
N ALA A 130 -3.34 -22.61 -13.21
CA ALA A 130 -3.42 -22.09 -14.59
C ALA A 130 -2.09 -21.57 -15.13
N SER A 131 -0.99 -21.63 -14.37
CA SER A 131 0.37 -21.28 -14.82
C SER A 131 1.42 -22.01 -13.98
N LYS A 132 2.68 -21.89 -14.37
CA LYS A 132 3.81 -22.43 -13.60
C LYS A 132 3.98 -21.67 -12.29
N MET A 133 4.41 -22.37 -11.25
CA MET A 133 4.66 -21.81 -9.92
C MET A 133 5.57 -20.56 -9.98
N ASN A 134 6.68 -20.62 -10.73
CA ASN A 134 7.62 -19.50 -10.82
C ASN A 134 7.00 -18.23 -11.42
N ASP A 135 6.11 -18.35 -12.42
CA ASP A 135 5.41 -17.20 -13.00
C ASP A 135 4.47 -16.55 -11.98
N ILE A 136 3.81 -17.37 -11.16
CA ILE A 136 2.93 -16.90 -10.09
C ILE A 136 3.74 -16.16 -9.03
N VAL A 137 4.85 -16.74 -8.58
CA VAL A 137 5.77 -16.14 -7.58
C VAL A 137 6.25 -14.77 -8.07
N GLU A 138 6.70 -14.68 -9.33
CA GLU A 138 7.17 -13.42 -9.91
C GLU A 138 6.07 -12.34 -9.89
N VAL A 139 4.84 -12.68 -10.28
CA VAL A 139 3.74 -11.73 -10.33
C VAL A 139 3.23 -11.35 -8.93
N VAL A 140 3.15 -12.29 -7.99
CA VAL A 140 2.77 -12.00 -6.61
C VAL A 140 3.77 -11.05 -5.95
N ARG A 141 5.07 -11.24 -6.16
CA ARG A 141 6.13 -10.34 -5.66
C ARG A 141 6.06 -8.90 -6.19
N ARG A 142 5.38 -8.68 -7.32
CA ARG A 142 5.13 -7.34 -7.87
C ARG A 142 3.93 -6.62 -7.24
N CYS A 143 3.19 -7.27 -6.33
CA CYS A 143 2.03 -6.64 -5.68
C CYS A 143 2.47 -5.46 -4.81
N PRO A 144 2.19 -4.19 -5.18
CA PRO A 144 2.78 -3.05 -4.50
C PRO A 144 2.17 -2.79 -3.12
N SER A 145 0.99 -3.33 -2.85
CA SER A 145 0.29 -3.12 -1.59
C SER A 145 0.48 -4.25 -0.57
N GLY A 146 1.20 -5.33 -0.94
CA GLY A 146 1.32 -6.52 -0.10
C GLY A 146 -0.01 -7.27 0.11
N ALA A 147 -1.00 -7.04 -0.77
CA ALA A 147 -2.29 -7.73 -0.72
C ALA A 147 -2.20 -9.20 -1.11
N LEU A 148 -1.20 -9.56 -1.90
CA LEU A 148 -0.92 -10.92 -2.33
C LEU A 148 0.31 -11.47 -1.62
N SER A 149 0.21 -12.72 -1.20
CA SER A 149 1.34 -13.56 -0.75
C SER A 149 1.13 -14.99 -1.25
N TYR A 150 2.07 -15.88 -1.01
CA TYR A 150 1.94 -17.27 -1.41
C TYR A 150 2.58 -18.21 -0.39
N SER A 151 2.16 -19.48 -0.41
CA SER A 151 2.81 -20.56 0.35
C SER A 151 3.24 -21.69 -0.58
N ILE A 152 4.43 -22.26 -0.31
CA ILE A 152 4.96 -23.46 -0.93
C ILE A 152 5.32 -24.41 0.21
N ASP A 153 4.89 -25.66 0.14
CA ASP A 153 5.13 -26.68 1.17
C ASP A 153 4.79 -26.22 2.61
N GLY A 154 3.73 -25.41 2.74
CA GLY A 154 3.26 -24.88 4.02
C GLY A 154 4.05 -23.68 4.56
N VAL A 155 5.09 -23.24 3.87
CA VAL A 155 5.87 -22.05 4.22
C VAL A 155 5.31 -20.84 3.48
N GLU A 156 4.93 -19.79 4.21
CA GLU A 156 4.41 -18.55 3.62
C GLU A 156 5.54 -17.58 3.25
N TYR A 157 5.45 -17.04 2.05
CA TYR A 157 6.34 -16.01 1.49
C TYR A 157 5.52 -14.75 1.20
N ARG A 158 5.83 -13.69 1.90
CA ARG A 158 5.12 -12.41 1.85
C ARG A 158 6.00 -11.29 1.34
N ASP A 159 7.22 -11.25 1.84
CA ASP A 159 8.20 -10.21 1.57
C ASP A 159 9.27 -10.73 0.62
N PRO A 160 9.93 -9.86 -0.18
CA PRO A 160 11.06 -10.28 -0.98
C PRO A 160 12.20 -10.77 -0.09
N GLU A 161 12.96 -11.75 -0.57
CA GLU A 161 14.12 -12.30 0.14
C GLU A 161 15.27 -11.30 0.25
N GLU A 162 15.39 -10.43 -0.78
CA GLU A 162 16.41 -9.39 -0.81
C GLU A 162 15.97 -8.17 -0.01
N GLN A 163 16.87 -7.66 0.82
CA GLN A 163 16.64 -6.43 1.55
C GLN A 163 16.62 -5.23 0.58
N ARG A 164 15.46 -4.59 0.45
CA ARG A 164 15.31 -3.38 -0.37
C ARG A 164 15.69 -2.13 0.42
N ASN A 165 16.24 -1.13 -0.29
CA ASN A 165 16.48 0.17 0.30
C ASN A 165 15.16 0.84 0.67
N PRO A 166 15.06 1.50 1.85
CA PRO A 166 13.88 2.26 2.24
C PRO A 166 13.54 3.32 1.18
N THR A 167 12.38 3.17 0.55
CA THR A 167 11.99 4.02 -0.58
C THR A 167 10.50 4.38 -0.53
N VAL A 168 10.21 5.64 -0.79
CA VAL A 168 8.86 6.16 -1.04
C VAL A 168 8.78 6.53 -2.52
N THR A 169 7.99 5.78 -3.29
CA THR A 169 7.74 6.07 -4.70
C THR A 169 6.38 6.71 -4.89
N VAL A 170 6.35 7.87 -5.53
CA VAL A 170 5.13 8.60 -5.88
C VAL A 170 4.60 8.06 -7.21
N LEU A 171 3.56 7.22 -7.17
CA LEU A 171 2.98 6.65 -8.39
C LEU A 171 2.13 7.69 -9.14
N LYS A 172 2.23 7.68 -10.47
CA LYS A 172 1.44 8.60 -11.32
C LYS A 172 -0.06 8.40 -11.10
N ASN A 173 -0.77 9.46 -10.74
CA ASN A 173 -2.21 9.45 -10.45
C ASN A 173 -2.63 8.35 -9.45
N GLY A 174 -1.71 7.92 -8.60
CA GLY A 174 -1.86 6.78 -7.70
C GLY A 174 -1.39 7.05 -6.26
N PRO A 175 -1.26 6.00 -5.46
CA PRO A 175 -0.79 6.09 -4.08
C PRO A 175 0.71 6.37 -3.97
N TYR A 176 1.18 6.53 -2.73
CA TYR A 176 2.59 6.31 -2.40
C TYR A 176 2.83 4.82 -2.28
N HIS A 177 3.85 4.30 -2.96
CA HIS A 177 4.36 2.94 -2.79
C HIS A 177 5.57 2.99 -1.86
N ILE A 178 5.47 2.30 -0.75
CA ILE A 178 6.49 2.23 0.31
C ILE A 178 7.18 0.88 0.21
N THR A 179 8.50 0.87 0.25
CA THR A 179 9.32 -0.36 0.25
C THR A 179 10.49 -0.25 1.21
N GLY A 180 11.16 -1.38 1.52
CA GLY A 180 12.35 -1.41 2.36
C GLY A 180 12.04 -1.29 3.85
N GLY A 181 10.83 -1.66 4.27
CA GLY A 181 10.46 -1.76 5.68
C GLY A 181 10.41 -0.42 6.42
N ILE A 182 10.07 0.68 5.73
CA ILE A 182 9.81 1.97 6.40
C ILE A 182 8.68 1.77 7.40
N GLU A 183 8.91 2.12 8.65
CA GLU A 183 7.94 1.91 9.71
C GLU A 183 6.81 2.95 9.64
N LEU A 184 5.58 2.48 9.55
CA LEU A 184 4.40 3.34 9.66
C LEU A 184 3.99 3.42 11.13
N ILE A 185 4.13 4.59 11.74
CA ILE A 185 3.87 4.83 13.16
C ILE A 185 2.65 5.73 13.35
N GLY A 186 1.93 5.56 14.46
CA GLY A 186 0.77 6.37 14.81
C GLY A 186 -0.29 5.55 15.55
N GLU A 187 -1.28 6.26 16.08
CA GLU A 187 -2.40 5.62 16.77
C GLU A 187 -3.36 4.95 15.76
N ASN A 188 -3.90 3.82 16.16
CA ASN A 188 -4.95 3.09 15.42
C ASN A 188 -4.58 2.64 14.00
N ILE A 189 -3.28 2.48 13.69
CA ILE A 189 -2.84 1.91 12.42
C ILE A 189 -2.95 0.40 12.50
N GLN A 190 -3.86 -0.16 11.71
CA GLN A 190 -4.04 -1.60 11.59
C GLN A 190 -3.69 -2.04 10.18
N PHE A 191 -2.60 -2.80 10.05
CA PHE A 191 -2.33 -3.55 8.84
C PHE A 191 -3.38 -4.66 8.72
N GLY A 192 -3.89 -4.88 7.50
CA GLY A 192 -4.85 -5.95 7.26
C GLY A 192 -4.26 -7.34 7.48
N GLU A 193 -5.12 -8.35 7.60
CA GLU A 193 -4.68 -9.74 7.77
C GLU A 193 -3.74 -10.15 6.62
N GLY A 194 -2.57 -10.67 6.98
CA GLY A 194 -1.56 -11.09 6.01
C GLY A 194 -0.84 -9.98 5.27
N ALA A 195 -0.99 -8.71 5.65
CA ALA A 195 -0.31 -7.59 5.01
C ALA A 195 1.21 -7.63 5.22
N SER A 196 1.97 -7.21 4.21
CA SER A 196 3.39 -6.94 4.35
C SER A 196 3.63 -5.68 5.21
N LYS A 197 4.70 -5.69 6.01
CA LYS A 197 5.25 -4.50 6.67
C LYS A 197 6.51 -4.00 5.97
N GLU A 198 7.05 -4.79 5.06
CA GLU A 198 8.19 -4.44 4.24
C GLU A 198 7.77 -3.54 3.08
N HIS A 199 6.58 -3.79 2.50
CA HIS A 199 6.02 -2.96 1.45
C HIS A 199 4.50 -2.80 1.60
N TYR A 200 4.01 -1.59 1.31
CA TYR A 200 2.60 -1.25 1.39
C TYR A 200 2.31 0.04 0.60
N THR A 201 1.03 0.35 0.42
CA THR A 201 0.63 1.58 -0.27
C THR A 201 -0.18 2.51 0.62
N LEU A 202 0.18 3.81 0.59
CA LEU A 202 -0.53 4.86 1.34
C LEU A 202 -1.38 5.73 0.42
N CYS A 203 -2.57 6.07 0.89
CA CYS A 203 -3.50 6.90 0.14
C CYS A 203 -2.94 8.31 -0.07
N ARG A 204 -3.03 8.80 -1.32
CA ARG A 204 -2.63 10.16 -1.70
C ARG A 204 -3.81 11.03 -2.15
N CYS A 205 -4.92 10.41 -2.56
CA CYS A 205 -6.11 11.10 -3.07
C CYS A 205 -7.09 11.58 -1.97
N GLY A 206 -6.93 11.11 -0.74
CA GLY A 206 -7.82 11.43 0.38
C GLY A 206 -9.13 10.66 0.43
N ALA A 207 -9.49 9.92 -0.64
CA ALA A 207 -10.81 9.28 -0.79
C ALA A 207 -10.92 7.85 -0.24
N THR A 208 -9.81 7.22 0.19
CA THR A 208 -9.84 5.85 0.72
C THR A 208 -10.75 5.71 1.95
N GLU A 209 -11.42 4.58 2.05
CA GLU A 209 -12.16 4.17 3.25
C GLU A 209 -11.30 3.35 4.23
N ASN A 210 -10.06 3.04 3.87
CA ASN A 210 -9.10 2.28 4.68
C ASN A 210 -7.87 3.11 5.07
N LYS A 211 -8.08 4.35 5.57
CA LYS A 211 -6.98 5.25 5.95
C LYS A 211 -6.07 4.63 7.02
N PRO A 212 -4.74 4.74 6.86
CA PRO A 212 -4.00 5.51 5.86
C PRO A 212 -3.75 4.78 4.54
N PHE A 213 -4.09 3.51 4.41
CA PHE A 213 -3.78 2.67 3.26
C PHE A 213 -4.60 3.03 2.02
N CYS A 214 -4.06 2.72 0.85
CA CYS A 214 -4.78 2.86 -0.41
C CYS A 214 -5.68 1.63 -0.63
N ASP A 215 -6.93 1.88 -1.01
CA ASP A 215 -7.92 0.86 -1.40
C ASP A 215 -8.33 0.96 -2.88
N GLY A 216 -7.59 1.76 -3.67
CA GLY A 216 -7.87 1.99 -5.08
C GLY A 216 -8.88 3.11 -5.39
N ALA A 217 -9.43 3.80 -4.37
CA ALA A 217 -10.41 4.89 -4.54
C ALA A 217 -9.91 6.03 -5.43
N HIS A 218 -8.59 6.21 -5.61
CA HIS A 218 -8.02 7.20 -6.53
C HIS A 218 -8.52 7.04 -7.97
N LYS A 219 -8.89 5.82 -8.39
CA LYS A 219 -9.41 5.53 -9.74
C LYS A 219 -10.82 6.08 -9.95
N SER A 220 -11.67 6.02 -8.92
CA SER A 220 -13.06 6.50 -8.98
C SER A 220 -13.23 7.96 -8.55
N SER A 221 -12.25 8.53 -7.82
CA SER A 221 -12.26 9.91 -7.36
C SER A 221 -11.68 10.91 -8.38
N ASN A 222 -11.33 10.46 -9.59
CA ASN A 222 -10.68 11.25 -10.63
C ASN A 222 -9.42 11.98 -10.13
N PHE A 223 -8.67 11.33 -9.24
CA PHE A 223 -7.45 11.90 -8.69
C PHE A 223 -6.39 12.08 -9.78
N ASN A 224 -5.88 13.31 -9.88
CA ASN A 224 -4.81 13.67 -10.81
C ASN A 224 -3.74 14.46 -10.05
N ASP A 225 -2.50 14.20 -10.34
CA ASP A 225 -1.36 14.85 -9.69
C ASP A 225 -0.64 15.87 -10.58
N GLY A 226 -1.22 16.19 -11.73
CA GLY A 226 -0.70 17.20 -12.68
C GLY A 226 -0.03 16.57 -13.89
#